data_a447e73a4d430c89bdd96f1bb5ae0afd
#
_entry.id   a447e73a4d430c89bdd96f1bb5ae0afd
#
_cell.length_a   1.000
_cell.length_b   1.000
_cell.length_c   1.000
_cell.angle_alpha   90.00
_cell.angle_beta   90.00
_cell.angle_gamma   90.00
#
_symmetry.space_group_name_H-M   'P 1'
#
loop_
_entity.id
_entity.type
_entity.pdbx_description
1 polymer ?
#
loop_
_entity_poly.entity_id
_entity_poly.type
_entity_poly.pdbx_seq_one_letter_code
_entity_poly.pdbx_strand_id
1 'polypeptide(L)'
;MRRTLGTIGIVVVGAAVGTIIPLAMPPAAPPQKLVKLNGSWLIVPRRTPESIAIGGIPRSFVLSSDGRTVKGEFRFNGWVYPIANMVSRSDGFAFDLTGNPPFVKTRAKLSADGRFLDVWIGDDVVGVAPFLARRVTPAELAAVERDAPRPDNMTKLPLPPLHAVSFKNLAPTPPMGWNSWNVFRETVDDKAVRAMADRLVSTGLRDAGYRYVTIDDGWQGKRDAAGVLHPNAKFPDMKGLVDYIHARGLKVGIYSSPGPVTCTGYIGSHGHEKQDAKTFAAWGVDLLKYDWCSASNIYGTKIEMQAQYQKMGDALAEAGRAIVYSLCQYGLYDVGSWGNRVGGHLWRTSGDSIEGDLWYAVDLRFDYDGNAAHAGPSAWNDADMMLIGIDGLTPEEYRTHYTLWTMAASPIILGNDLRTMTPAIKALVANREVIAVDQDPLGVQGRRVSQTGKTEIWTKRLADGSTAVALFNRGDAAATMTVRWQDVGLPQPKRVRDLWRGADLPTGAAYSTDIPRHGAILLRAYR
;
A
#
# COMPACT_ATOMS: atom_id res chain seq x y z
N MET A 1 22.01 -24.56 32.48
CA MET A 1 20.64 -24.97 32.07
C MET A 1 20.43 -24.55 30.63
N ARG A 2 20.42 -25.51 29.75
CA ARG A 2 20.17 -25.30 28.29
C ARG A 2 18.71 -24.96 28.09
N ARG A 3 18.38 -23.90 27.35
CA ARG A 3 17.06 -23.67 26.77
C ARG A 3 17.18 -23.60 25.25
N THR A 4 16.56 -24.56 24.67
CA THR A 4 16.37 -24.90 23.27
C THR A 4 15.65 -23.81 22.49
N LEU A 5 16.11 -23.57 21.27
CA LEU A 5 15.44 -22.82 20.21
C LEU A 5 14.09 -23.48 19.89
N GLY A 6 13.03 -22.70 20.00
CA GLY A 6 11.69 -23.09 19.56
C GLY A 6 11.51 -22.88 18.06
N THR A 7 11.35 -23.97 17.38
CA THR A 7 10.95 -24.06 15.97
C THR A 7 9.55 -23.46 15.78
N ILE A 8 9.37 -22.56 14.83
CA ILE A 8 8.06 -22.05 14.42
C ILE A 8 7.31 -23.21 13.74
N GLY A 9 6.34 -23.75 14.46
CA GLY A 9 5.47 -24.81 13.98
C GLY A 9 4.40 -24.25 13.04
N ILE A 10 4.38 -24.73 11.82
CA ILE A 10 3.26 -24.63 10.90
C ILE A 10 2.12 -25.45 11.49
N VAL A 11 1.01 -24.80 11.83
CA VAL A 11 -0.22 -25.49 12.25
C VAL A 11 -0.85 -26.11 11.03
N VAL A 12 -0.66 -27.42 10.86
CA VAL A 12 -1.45 -28.25 9.95
C VAL A 12 -2.73 -28.63 10.67
N VAL A 13 -3.85 -28.05 10.29
CA VAL A 13 -5.18 -28.51 10.72
C VAL A 13 -5.43 -29.85 10.05
N GLY A 14 -5.52 -30.89 10.88
CA GLY A 14 -5.83 -32.25 10.43
C GLY A 14 -7.22 -32.33 9.82
N ALA A 15 -7.31 -32.65 8.56
CA ALA A 15 -8.54 -33.05 7.87
C ALA A 15 -8.65 -34.58 7.85
N ALA A 16 -9.87 -35.05 8.06
CA ALA A 16 -10.27 -36.45 8.09
C ALA A 16 -9.79 -37.21 6.85
N VAL A 17 -9.38 -38.47 7.07
CA VAL A 17 -9.00 -39.43 6.04
C VAL A 17 -10.23 -39.79 5.18
N GLY A 18 -10.45 -38.99 4.15
CA GLY A 18 -11.27 -39.36 3.00
C GLY A 18 -10.34 -39.88 1.92
N THR A 19 -10.65 -41.04 1.40
CA THR A 19 -9.93 -41.71 0.29
C THR A 19 -9.80 -40.74 -0.89
N ILE A 20 -8.62 -40.16 -1.09
CA ILE A 20 -8.32 -39.31 -2.24
C ILE A 20 -8.16 -40.25 -3.45
N ILE A 21 -9.17 -40.27 -4.31
CA ILE A 21 -9.02 -40.76 -5.68
C ILE A 21 -8.08 -39.74 -6.35
N PRO A 22 -6.91 -40.19 -6.89
CA PRO A 22 -6.04 -39.25 -7.60
C PRO A 22 -6.79 -38.75 -8.83
N LEU A 23 -7.20 -37.49 -8.83
CA LEU A 23 -7.64 -36.80 -10.03
C LEU A 23 -6.48 -36.86 -11.02
N ALA A 24 -6.67 -37.56 -12.11
CA ALA A 24 -5.71 -37.63 -13.20
C ALA A 24 -5.35 -36.19 -13.62
N MET A 25 -4.05 -35.86 -13.60
CA MET A 25 -3.57 -34.58 -14.11
C MET A 25 -4.07 -34.41 -15.54
N PRO A 26 -4.66 -33.28 -15.91
CA PRO A 26 -5.05 -33.03 -17.29
C PRO A 26 -3.82 -33.18 -18.19
N PRO A 27 -3.98 -33.75 -19.42
CA PRO A 27 -2.86 -34.00 -20.31
C PRO A 27 -2.11 -32.68 -20.60
N ALA A 28 -0.78 -32.78 -20.65
CA ALA A 28 0.09 -31.65 -20.98
C ALA A 28 -0.37 -31.00 -22.30
N ALA A 29 -0.40 -29.68 -22.36
CA ALA A 29 -0.80 -28.96 -23.56
C ALA A 29 0.10 -29.36 -24.76
N PRO A 30 -0.45 -29.42 -25.97
CA PRO A 30 0.32 -29.87 -27.13
C PRO A 30 1.55 -28.95 -27.37
N PRO A 31 2.67 -29.51 -27.85
CA PRO A 31 3.97 -28.87 -28.01
C PRO A 31 3.95 -27.49 -28.72
N GLN A 32 3.03 -27.33 -29.67
CA GLN A 32 2.89 -26.07 -30.43
C GLN A 32 2.63 -24.81 -29.60
N LYS A 33 2.02 -24.91 -28.41
CA LYS A 33 1.78 -23.74 -27.54
C LYS A 33 3.05 -23.22 -26.89
N LEU A 34 4.00 -24.11 -26.57
CA LEU A 34 5.27 -23.71 -25.93
C LEU A 34 6.18 -22.94 -26.90
N VAL A 35 6.20 -23.32 -28.18
CA VAL A 35 6.98 -22.60 -29.21
C VAL A 35 6.52 -21.13 -29.36
N LYS A 36 5.24 -20.86 -29.14
CA LYS A 36 4.71 -19.49 -29.20
C LYS A 36 5.22 -18.57 -28.10
N LEU A 37 5.90 -19.10 -27.08
CA LEU A 37 6.51 -18.27 -26.01
C LEU A 37 7.89 -17.73 -26.37
N ASN A 38 8.56 -18.30 -27.38
CA ASN A 38 9.88 -17.80 -27.80
C ASN A 38 9.86 -16.31 -28.05
N GLY A 39 10.86 -15.61 -27.54
CA GLY A 39 11.08 -14.20 -27.79
C GLY A 39 11.27 -13.36 -26.55
N SER A 40 11.34 -12.07 -26.78
CA SER A 40 11.45 -11.05 -25.73
C SER A 40 10.08 -10.46 -25.42
N TRP A 41 9.83 -10.25 -24.14
CA TRP A 41 8.57 -9.74 -23.63
C TRP A 41 8.84 -8.61 -22.66
N LEU A 42 8.29 -7.44 -22.92
CA LEU A 42 8.44 -6.25 -22.08
C LEU A 42 7.14 -6.01 -21.29
N ILE A 43 7.24 -5.88 -19.98
CA ILE A 43 6.09 -5.46 -19.17
C ILE A 43 5.77 -4.01 -19.49
N VAL A 44 4.51 -3.77 -19.86
CA VAL A 44 4.00 -2.47 -20.32
C VAL A 44 2.76 -2.07 -19.54
N PRO A 45 2.44 -0.76 -19.44
CA PRO A 45 1.22 -0.30 -18.81
C PRO A 45 -0.03 -0.82 -19.55
N ARG A 46 -1.01 -1.37 -18.83
CA ARG A 46 -2.27 -1.88 -19.45
C ARG A 46 -3.07 -0.81 -20.19
N ARG A 47 -2.98 0.45 -19.76
CA ARG A 47 -3.71 1.56 -20.39
C ARG A 47 -3.10 2.01 -21.73
N THR A 48 -1.81 1.71 -21.93
CA THR A 48 -1.07 2.06 -23.15
C THR A 48 -0.21 0.86 -23.61
N PRO A 49 -0.83 -0.29 -23.95
CA PRO A 49 -0.10 -1.54 -24.19
C PRO A 49 0.81 -1.51 -25.41
N GLU A 50 0.58 -0.62 -26.34
CA GLU A 50 1.42 -0.44 -27.55
C GLU A 50 2.67 0.40 -27.28
N SER A 51 2.73 1.15 -26.19
CA SER A 51 3.89 1.93 -25.80
C SER A 51 4.99 1.05 -25.23
N ILE A 52 6.22 1.22 -25.68
CA ILE A 52 7.43 0.65 -25.07
C ILE A 52 8.18 1.66 -24.20
N ALA A 53 7.70 2.90 -24.13
CA ALA A 53 8.27 3.95 -23.29
C ALA A 53 7.77 3.78 -21.84
N ILE A 54 8.54 3.08 -21.02
CA ILE A 54 8.15 2.73 -19.64
C ILE A 54 8.71 3.71 -18.59
N GLY A 55 9.59 4.62 -18.96
CA GLY A 55 10.15 5.68 -18.10
C GLY A 55 11.07 5.22 -16.97
N GLY A 56 10.95 3.97 -16.52
CA GLY A 56 11.77 3.36 -15.47
C GLY A 56 12.70 2.25 -16.02
N ILE A 57 13.30 1.47 -15.13
CA ILE A 57 14.08 0.29 -15.52
C ILE A 57 13.12 -0.79 -16.05
N PRO A 58 13.37 -1.33 -17.25
CA PRO A 58 12.49 -2.29 -17.86
C PRO A 58 12.39 -3.60 -17.05
N ARG A 59 11.19 -4.15 -17.01
CA ARG A 59 10.89 -5.48 -16.53
C ARG A 59 10.60 -6.35 -17.74
N SER A 60 11.37 -7.40 -17.95
CA SER A 60 11.26 -8.17 -19.19
C SER A 60 11.44 -9.67 -18.96
N PHE A 61 10.87 -10.45 -19.88
CA PHE A 61 11.13 -11.89 -19.99
C PHE A 61 11.87 -12.13 -21.31
N VAL A 62 12.89 -12.96 -21.26
CA VAL A 62 13.52 -13.53 -22.46
C VAL A 62 13.32 -15.03 -22.39
N LEU A 63 12.52 -15.57 -23.29
CA LEU A 63 12.09 -16.97 -23.29
C LEU A 63 12.59 -17.68 -24.55
N SER A 64 13.08 -18.90 -24.39
CA SER A 64 13.38 -19.82 -25.48
C SER A 64 12.74 -21.19 -25.23
N SER A 65 12.20 -21.81 -26.28
CA SER A 65 11.54 -23.11 -26.20
C SER A 65 11.94 -23.98 -27.37
N ASP A 66 12.21 -25.24 -27.06
CA ASP A 66 12.41 -26.34 -28.05
C ASP A 66 11.09 -27.07 -28.39
N GLY A 67 9.94 -26.55 -27.91
CA GLY A 67 8.63 -27.13 -28.06
C GLY A 67 8.27 -28.16 -26.97
N ARG A 68 9.23 -28.56 -26.11
CA ARG A 68 9.02 -29.48 -24.98
C ARG A 68 9.32 -28.80 -23.65
N THR A 69 10.36 -27.98 -23.64
CA THR A 69 10.79 -27.22 -22.47
C THR A 69 10.87 -25.73 -22.79
N VAL A 70 10.70 -24.88 -21.79
CA VAL A 70 10.96 -23.44 -21.90
C VAL A 70 12.05 -23.10 -20.90
N LYS A 71 13.06 -22.40 -21.38
CA LYS A 71 14.14 -21.80 -20.58
C LYS A 71 14.07 -20.30 -20.76
N GLY A 72 14.60 -19.58 -19.81
CA GLY A 72 14.67 -18.14 -19.93
C GLY A 72 14.95 -17.46 -18.61
N GLU A 73 14.77 -16.19 -18.63
CA GLU A 73 15.02 -15.30 -17.50
C GLU A 73 13.98 -14.19 -17.43
N PHE A 74 13.69 -13.77 -16.22
CA PHE A 74 12.98 -12.53 -15.91
C PHE A 74 13.99 -11.51 -15.42
N ARG A 75 13.97 -10.32 -15.99
CA ARG A 75 14.81 -9.20 -15.59
C ARG A 75 13.94 -8.15 -14.90
N PHE A 76 14.32 -7.82 -13.70
CA PHE A 76 13.56 -6.89 -12.86
C PHE A 76 14.49 -6.10 -11.95
N ASN A 77 14.36 -4.79 -11.93
CA ASN A 77 15.12 -3.89 -11.06
C ASN A 77 16.65 -4.05 -11.16
N GLY A 78 17.15 -4.44 -12.32
CA GLY A 78 18.57 -4.69 -12.53
C GLY A 78 19.06 -6.10 -12.12
N TRP A 79 18.18 -6.94 -11.57
CA TRP A 79 18.46 -8.35 -11.27
C TRP A 79 17.93 -9.28 -12.37
N VAL A 80 18.59 -10.43 -12.49
CA VAL A 80 18.20 -11.51 -13.40
C VAL A 80 17.73 -12.70 -12.59
N TYR A 81 16.52 -13.16 -12.87
CA TYR A 81 15.86 -14.29 -12.22
C TYR A 81 15.70 -15.42 -13.25
N PRO A 82 16.49 -16.50 -13.19
CA PRO A 82 16.30 -17.65 -14.07
C PRO A 82 14.92 -18.27 -13.89
N ILE A 83 14.32 -18.71 -15.00
CA ILE A 83 13.05 -19.44 -15.01
C ILE A 83 13.32 -20.92 -14.87
N ALA A 84 12.62 -21.58 -13.95
CA ALA A 84 12.69 -23.01 -13.71
C ALA A 84 11.28 -23.62 -13.62
N ASN A 85 11.22 -24.96 -13.66
CA ASN A 85 10.01 -25.76 -13.41
C ASN A 85 8.77 -25.32 -14.22
N MET A 86 8.98 -24.90 -15.47
CA MET A 86 7.85 -24.48 -16.30
C MET A 86 6.96 -25.66 -16.65
N VAL A 87 5.67 -25.53 -16.38
CA VAL A 87 4.62 -26.49 -16.72
C VAL A 87 3.51 -25.83 -17.53
N SER A 88 3.01 -26.53 -18.53
CA SER A 88 1.82 -26.10 -19.27
C SER A 88 0.55 -26.44 -18.48
N ARG A 89 -0.42 -25.52 -18.48
CA ARG A 89 -1.73 -25.68 -17.84
C ARG A 89 -2.84 -25.47 -18.87
N SER A 90 -4.06 -25.87 -18.53
CA SER A 90 -5.23 -25.68 -19.42
C SER A 90 -5.51 -24.18 -19.67
N ASP A 91 -5.19 -23.31 -18.71
CA ASP A 91 -5.43 -21.87 -18.71
C ASP A 91 -4.17 -21.04 -19.01
N GLY A 92 -3.00 -21.68 -19.25
CA GLY A 92 -1.75 -20.95 -19.50
C GLY A 92 -0.50 -21.76 -19.14
N PHE A 93 0.44 -21.10 -18.44
CA PHE A 93 1.72 -21.64 -18.03
C PHE A 93 1.98 -21.29 -16.56
N ALA A 94 2.67 -22.17 -15.84
CA ALA A 94 3.22 -21.87 -14.53
C ALA A 94 4.72 -22.15 -14.51
N PHE A 95 5.47 -21.35 -13.78
CA PHE A 95 6.92 -21.48 -13.64
C PHE A 95 7.39 -20.82 -12.35
N ASP A 96 8.60 -21.16 -11.95
CA ASP A 96 9.27 -20.55 -10.80
C ASP A 96 10.31 -19.53 -11.29
N LEU A 97 10.32 -18.34 -10.69
CA LEU A 97 11.44 -17.42 -10.78
C LEU A 97 12.42 -17.79 -9.66
N THR A 98 13.67 -18.10 -10.04
CA THR A 98 14.71 -18.51 -9.10
C THR A 98 15.73 -17.41 -8.91
N GLY A 99 16.22 -17.22 -7.69
CA GLY A 99 17.18 -16.16 -7.37
C GLY A 99 17.13 -15.75 -5.91
N ASN A 100 17.55 -14.54 -5.60
CA ASN A 100 17.45 -13.95 -4.27
C ASN A 100 16.49 -12.74 -4.31
N PRO A 101 15.37 -12.74 -3.56
CA PRO A 101 14.89 -13.80 -2.65
C PRO A 101 14.47 -15.07 -3.41
N PRO A 102 14.48 -16.22 -2.71
CA PRO A 102 14.21 -17.50 -3.35
C PRO A 102 12.76 -17.66 -3.76
N PHE A 103 12.55 -18.27 -4.91
CA PHE A 103 11.28 -18.80 -5.43
C PHE A 103 10.06 -17.89 -5.37
N VAL A 104 9.74 -17.31 -6.51
CA VAL A 104 8.42 -16.71 -6.73
C VAL A 104 7.68 -17.56 -7.77
N LYS A 105 6.58 -18.21 -7.36
CA LYS A 105 5.69 -18.89 -8.29
C LYS A 105 5.05 -17.87 -9.21
N THR A 106 4.99 -18.21 -10.49
CA THR A 106 4.50 -17.30 -11.51
C THR A 106 3.55 -18.04 -12.44
N ARG A 107 2.47 -17.39 -12.82
CA ARG A 107 1.57 -17.86 -13.87
C ARG A 107 1.58 -16.89 -15.03
N ALA A 108 1.42 -17.41 -16.24
CA ALA A 108 1.27 -16.58 -17.42
C ALA A 108 0.25 -17.16 -18.39
N LYS A 109 -0.48 -16.29 -19.08
CA LYS A 109 -1.47 -16.65 -20.09
C LYS A 109 -1.19 -15.87 -21.38
N LEU A 110 -0.96 -16.60 -22.47
CA LEU A 110 -0.74 -15.97 -23.78
C LEU A 110 -2.07 -15.52 -24.37
N SER A 111 -2.12 -14.30 -24.91
CA SER A 111 -3.25 -13.81 -25.70
C SER A 111 -3.46 -14.64 -26.96
N ALA A 112 -4.69 -14.65 -27.49
CA ALA A 112 -5.05 -15.45 -28.67
C ALA A 112 -4.22 -15.08 -29.91
N ASP A 113 -3.87 -13.80 -30.07
CA ASP A 113 -3.05 -13.28 -31.16
C ASP A 113 -1.54 -13.48 -30.92
N GLY A 114 -1.13 -13.94 -29.76
CA GLY A 114 0.28 -14.19 -29.40
C GLY A 114 1.10 -12.93 -29.16
N ARG A 115 0.47 -11.74 -29.03
CA ARG A 115 1.16 -10.47 -28.87
C ARG A 115 1.41 -10.10 -27.42
N PHE A 116 0.60 -10.64 -26.49
CA PHE A 116 0.64 -10.28 -25.09
C PHE A 116 0.68 -11.52 -24.19
N LEU A 117 1.29 -11.35 -23.01
CA LEU A 117 1.21 -12.27 -21.88
C LEU A 117 0.59 -11.53 -20.70
N ASP A 118 -0.46 -12.08 -20.12
CA ASP A 118 -0.88 -11.78 -18.78
C ASP A 118 0.00 -12.57 -17.81
N VAL A 119 0.64 -11.90 -16.86
CA VAL A 119 1.62 -12.54 -15.96
C VAL A 119 1.27 -12.21 -14.51
N TRP A 120 1.04 -13.25 -13.70
CA TRP A 120 0.85 -13.16 -12.25
C TRP A 120 2.14 -13.59 -11.55
N ILE A 121 2.82 -12.66 -10.87
CA ILE A 121 4.07 -12.90 -10.14
C ILE A 121 3.72 -12.96 -8.65
N GLY A 122 4.02 -14.08 -8.00
CA GLY A 122 3.66 -14.37 -6.61
C GLY A 122 2.66 -15.51 -6.48
N ASP A 123 2.47 -15.98 -5.25
CA ASP A 123 1.44 -16.98 -4.95
C ASP A 123 0.05 -16.45 -5.31
N ASP A 124 -0.88 -17.38 -5.56
CA ASP A 124 -2.24 -17.13 -6.04
C ASP A 124 -3.01 -16.13 -5.16
N VAL A 125 -2.69 -14.84 -5.26
CA VAL A 125 -3.49 -13.79 -4.65
C VAL A 125 -4.69 -13.58 -5.55
N VAL A 126 -5.83 -14.06 -5.11
CA VAL A 126 -7.11 -13.88 -5.80
C VAL A 126 -7.40 -12.38 -5.90
N GLY A 127 -7.68 -11.90 -7.11
CA GLY A 127 -8.10 -10.51 -7.34
C GLY A 127 -7.03 -9.54 -7.84
N VAL A 128 -5.75 -9.93 -7.85
CA VAL A 128 -4.69 -9.06 -8.41
C VAL A 128 -4.71 -9.11 -9.94
N ALA A 129 -4.85 -7.95 -10.58
CA ALA A 129 -4.73 -7.85 -12.03
C ALA A 129 -3.31 -8.25 -12.48
N PRO A 130 -3.17 -9.13 -13.49
CA PRO A 130 -1.86 -9.54 -13.97
C PRO A 130 -1.09 -8.36 -14.57
N PHE A 131 0.25 -8.44 -14.51
CA PHE A 131 1.07 -7.59 -15.36
C PHE A 131 0.80 -7.94 -16.83
N LEU A 132 0.85 -6.93 -17.69
CA LEU A 132 0.76 -7.14 -19.13
C LEU A 132 2.17 -7.09 -19.73
N ALA A 133 2.63 -8.18 -20.31
CA ALA A 133 3.87 -8.20 -21.06
C ALA A 133 3.58 -8.23 -22.57
N ARG A 134 4.13 -7.27 -23.31
CA ARG A 134 4.02 -7.19 -24.75
C ARG A 134 5.23 -7.89 -25.40
N ARG A 135 4.98 -8.65 -26.47
CA ARG A 135 6.05 -9.19 -27.29
C ARG A 135 6.78 -8.05 -27.98
N VAL A 136 8.11 -8.03 -27.87
CA VAL A 136 8.99 -7.05 -28.49
C VAL A 136 10.11 -7.77 -29.27
N THR A 137 10.71 -7.07 -30.22
CA THR A 137 11.92 -7.56 -30.86
C THR A 137 13.12 -7.42 -29.91
N PRO A 138 14.19 -8.22 -30.10
CA PRO A 138 15.43 -8.02 -29.34
C PRO A 138 16.01 -6.60 -29.48
N ALA A 139 15.83 -5.97 -30.63
CA ALA A 139 16.30 -4.61 -30.89
C ALA A 139 15.48 -3.57 -30.10
N GLU A 140 14.14 -3.71 -30.02
CA GLU A 140 13.28 -2.86 -29.18
C GLU A 140 13.63 -3.03 -27.70
N LEU A 141 13.82 -4.27 -27.22
CA LEU A 141 14.21 -4.50 -25.83
C LEU A 141 15.57 -3.86 -25.52
N ALA A 142 16.55 -4.06 -26.37
CA ALA A 142 17.88 -3.48 -26.20
C ALA A 142 17.86 -1.94 -26.22
N ALA A 143 16.98 -1.33 -27.02
CA ALA A 143 16.79 0.12 -27.03
C ALA A 143 16.21 0.62 -25.71
N VAL A 144 15.16 -0.03 -25.19
CA VAL A 144 14.56 0.32 -23.89
C VAL A 144 15.56 0.13 -22.76
N GLU A 145 16.32 -0.97 -22.73
CA GLU A 145 17.35 -1.24 -21.71
C GLU A 145 18.51 -0.23 -21.76
N ARG A 146 18.90 0.23 -22.94
CA ARG A 146 19.96 1.24 -23.12
C ARG A 146 19.51 2.61 -22.61
N ASP A 147 18.26 3.00 -22.90
CA ASP A 147 17.73 4.32 -22.61
C ASP A 147 17.15 4.44 -21.19
N ALA A 148 17.02 3.29 -20.50
CA ALA A 148 16.51 3.23 -19.13
C ALA A 148 17.44 3.98 -18.16
N PRO A 149 16.88 4.62 -17.11
CA PRO A 149 17.68 5.11 -16.02
C PRO A 149 18.38 3.94 -15.33
N ARG A 150 19.66 4.13 -14.97
CA ARG A 150 20.42 3.11 -14.23
C ARG A 150 20.82 3.68 -12.88
N PRO A 151 20.64 2.91 -11.79
CA PRO A 151 21.14 3.33 -10.49
C PRO A 151 22.68 3.28 -10.49
N ASP A 152 23.28 4.23 -9.79
CA ASP A 152 24.74 4.35 -9.72
C ASP A 152 25.37 3.19 -8.93
N ASN A 153 24.62 2.63 -7.98
CA ASN A 153 25.12 1.60 -7.08
C ASN A 153 24.03 0.55 -6.76
N MET A 154 24.37 -0.70 -7.02
CA MET A 154 23.52 -1.89 -6.72
C MET A 154 24.09 -2.71 -5.55
N THR A 155 25.12 -2.23 -4.87
CA THR A 155 25.84 -2.97 -3.83
C THR A 155 25.47 -2.46 -2.44
N LYS A 156 25.74 -3.27 -1.44
CA LYS A 156 25.56 -2.91 -0.04
C LYS A 156 26.50 -1.79 0.37
N LEU A 157 25.96 -0.71 0.86
CA LEU A 157 26.71 0.43 1.39
C LEU A 157 26.89 0.31 2.91
N PRO A 158 27.92 0.95 3.49
CA PRO A 158 28.09 1.06 4.93
C PRO A 158 26.85 1.70 5.58
N LEU A 159 26.46 1.16 6.73
CA LEU A 159 25.32 1.64 7.51
C LEU A 159 25.80 2.41 8.74
N PRO A 160 25.13 3.50 9.12
CA PRO A 160 25.42 4.22 10.35
C PRO A 160 25.03 3.37 11.57
N PRO A 161 25.68 3.59 12.73
CA PRO A 161 25.17 3.05 13.99
C PRO A 161 23.78 3.61 14.29
N LEU A 162 22.93 2.77 14.91
CA LEU A 162 21.55 3.20 15.24
C LEU A 162 21.55 4.23 16.36
N HIS A 163 20.76 5.28 16.18
CA HIS A 163 20.44 6.30 17.17
C HIS A 163 19.00 6.80 17.00
N ALA A 164 18.51 7.59 17.92
CA ALA A 164 17.21 8.23 17.79
C ALA A 164 17.34 9.50 16.94
N VAL A 165 16.55 9.56 15.86
CA VAL A 165 16.45 10.76 15.03
C VAL A 165 15.48 11.73 15.69
N SER A 166 15.91 12.99 15.91
CA SER A 166 15.05 14.01 16.50
C SER A 166 14.29 14.76 15.42
N PHE A 167 12.98 14.61 15.43
CA PHE A 167 12.08 15.38 14.57
C PHE A 167 11.25 16.37 15.37
N LYS A 168 10.84 17.45 14.71
CA LYS A 168 9.75 18.31 15.22
C LYS A 168 8.45 17.48 15.20
N ASN A 169 7.54 17.75 16.14
CA ASN A 169 6.22 17.13 16.19
C ASN A 169 5.42 17.52 14.92
N LEU A 170 5.54 16.70 13.89
CA LEU A 170 4.78 16.79 12.64
C LEU A 170 3.66 15.76 12.69
N ALA A 171 2.60 15.98 11.92
CA ALA A 171 1.41 15.12 11.89
C ALA A 171 0.82 14.91 13.30
N PRO A 172 0.37 15.96 14.00
CA PRO A 172 -0.25 15.85 15.33
C PRO A 172 -1.54 15.03 15.32
N THR A 173 -2.18 14.91 14.17
CA THR A 173 -3.27 13.98 13.85
C THR A 173 -2.90 13.15 12.62
N PRO A 174 -3.56 12.01 12.36
CA PRO A 174 -3.26 11.19 11.19
C PRO A 174 -3.35 12.01 9.90
N PRO A 175 -2.36 11.94 8.99
CA PRO A 175 -2.43 12.64 7.71
C PRO A 175 -3.66 12.22 6.89
N MET A 176 -4.34 13.20 6.29
CA MET A 176 -5.44 12.97 5.36
C MET A 176 -5.10 13.54 3.99
N GLY A 177 -5.43 12.81 2.93
CA GLY A 177 -5.11 13.26 1.58
C GLY A 177 -5.51 12.29 0.48
N TRP A 178 -4.76 12.37 -0.61
CA TRP A 178 -4.90 11.55 -1.79
C TRP A 178 -3.52 11.09 -2.27
N ASN A 179 -3.44 9.88 -2.82
CA ASN A 179 -2.24 9.30 -3.40
C ASN A 179 -2.56 8.78 -4.80
N SER A 180 -1.60 8.93 -5.72
CA SER A 180 -1.80 8.63 -7.14
C SER A 180 -1.79 7.14 -7.49
N TRP A 181 -1.30 6.26 -6.59
CA TRP A 181 -0.94 4.90 -6.97
C TRP A 181 -2.12 4.07 -7.47
N ASN A 182 -3.21 3.94 -6.70
CA ASN A 182 -4.27 3.00 -7.02
C ASN A 182 -4.96 3.28 -8.37
N VAL A 183 -5.03 4.55 -8.76
CA VAL A 183 -5.73 4.96 -9.98
C VAL A 183 -4.81 5.18 -11.18
N PHE A 184 -3.61 5.71 -10.97
CA PHE A 184 -2.71 6.08 -12.07
C PHE A 184 -1.50 5.17 -12.18
N ARG A 185 -1.12 4.51 -11.08
CA ARG A 185 0.12 3.74 -11.01
C ARG A 185 1.29 4.56 -11.58
N GLU A 186 2.21 3.94 -12.28
CA GLU A 186 3.35 4.60 -12.92
C GLU A 186 2.99 5.52 -14.10
N THR A 187 1.72 5.59 -14.50
CA THR A 187 1.26 6.49 -15.58
C THR A 187 0.90 7.89 -15.09
N VAL A 188 1.00 8.15 -13.78
CA VAL A 188 0.75 9.47 -13.18
C VAL A 188 1.61 10.55 -13.86
N ASP A 189 1.01 11.73 -14.09
CA ASP A 189 1.66 12.88 -14.69
C ASP A 189 1.27 14.20 -14.00
N ASP A 190 1.94 15.29 -14.31
CA ASP A 190 1.69 16.64 -13.77
C ASP A 190 0.22 17.06 -13.96
N LYS A 191 -0.36 16.79 -15.13
CA LYS A 191 -1.74 17.18 -15.44
C LYS A 191 -2.75 16.43 -14.55
N ALA A 192 -2.56 15.13 -14.36
CA ALA A 192 -3.41 14.33 -13.49
C ALA A 192 -3.33 14.80 -12.04
N VAL A 193 -2.12 15.07 -11.53
CA VAL A 193 -1.92 15.54 -10.15
C VAL A 193 -2.56 16.90 -9.92
N ARG A 194 -2.42 17.86 -10.85
CA ARG A 194 -3.11 19.16 -10.78
C ARG A 194 -4.63 18.98 -10.76
N ALA A 195 -5.17 18.11 -11.60
CA ALA A 195 -6.60 17.84 -11.62
C ALA A 195 -7.10 17.26 -10.29
N MET A 196 -6.35 16.38 -9.64
CA MET A 196 -6.71 15.86 -8.31
C MET A 196 -6.66 16.93 -7.24
N ALA A 197 -5.65 17.80 -7.24
CA ALA A 197 -5.56 18.96 -6.35
C ALA A 197 -6.77 19.90 -6.51
N ASP A 198 -7.16 20.21 -7.74
CA ASP A 198 -8.34 21.02 -8.04
C ASP A 198 -9.63 20.36 -7.54
N ARG A 199 -9.72 19.02 -7.67
CA ARG A 199 -10.87 18.27 -7.18
C ARG A 199 -10.96 18.24 -5.66
N LEU A 200 -9.86 18.13 -4.93
CA LEU A 200 -9.86 18.24 -3.46
C LEU A 200 -10.45 19.57 -3.01
N VAL A 201 -10.12 20.67 -3.70
CA VAL A 201 -10.66 22.01 -3.40
C VAL A 201 -12.14 22.11 -3.82
N SER A 202 -12.45 21.81 -5.08
CA SER A 202 -13.80 22.04 -5.64
C SER A 202 -14.89 21.14 -5.04
N THR A 203 -14.52 19.99 -4.49
CA THR A 203 -15.43 19.09 -3.77
C THR A 203 -15.60 19.43 -2.30
N GLY A 204 -14.76 20.33 -1.75
CA GLY A 204 -14.73 20.67 -0.32
C GLY A 204 -13.96 19.67 0.55
N LEU A 205 -13.32 18.68 -0.04
CA LEU A 205 -12.51 17.69 0.71
C LEU A 205 -11.31 18.33 1.40
N ARG A 206 -10.65 19.32 0.78
CA ARG A 206 -9.63 20.13 1.45
C ARG A 206 -10.12 20.69 2.79
N ASP A 207 -11.33 21.26 2.82
CA ASP A 207 -11.91 21.88 3.99
C ASP A 207 -12.47 20.86 5.00
N ALA A 208 -12.63 19.61 4.55
CA ALA A 208 -12.90 18.46 5.42
C ALA A 208 -11.63 17.85 6.05
N GLY A 209 -10.42 18.29 5.64
CA GLY A 209 -9.16 17.85 6.23
C GLY A 209 -8.18 17.14 5.27
N TYR A 210 -8.60 16.80 4.04
CA TYR A 210 -7.74 16.14 3.04
C TYR A 210 -6.74 17.15 2.47
N ARG A 211 -5.55 17.20 3.06
CA ARG A 211 -4.54 18.22 2.78
C ARG A 211 -3.42 17.74 1.86
N TYR A 212 -3.07 16.45 1.91
CA TYR A 212 -1.92 15.94 1.17
C TYR A 212 -2.31 15.47 -0.23
N VAL A 213 -1.51 15.85 -1.23
CA VAL A 213 -1.54 15.33 -2.60
C VAL A 213 -0.22 14.61 -2.82
N THR A 214 -0.24 13.29 -2.78
CA THR A 214 0.96 12.48 -2.87
C THR A 214 1.17 11.93 -4.27
N ILE A 215 2.32 12.26 -4.85
CA ILE A 215 2.82 11.69 -6.10
C ILE A 215 3.57 10.41 -5.72
N ASP A 216 2.99 9.26 -6.04
CA ASP A 216 3.58 7.95 -5.78
C ASP A 216 4.67 7.60 -6.80
N ASP A 217 5.04 6.33 -6.93
CA ASP A 217 6.10 5.84 -7.80
C ASP A 217 5.87 6.22 -9.28
N GLY A 218 6.95 6.52 -10.01
CA GLY A 218 6.88 6.79 -11.45
C GLY A 218 7.17 8.23 -11.87
N TRP A 219 7.56 9.13 -10.96
CA TRP A 219 7.96 10.51 -11.30
C TRP A 219 9.46 10.65 -11.60
N GLN A 220 10.26 9.73 -11.09
CA GLN A 220 11.72 9.81 -11.11
C GLN A 220 12.27 9.70 -12.54
N GLY A 221 13.25 10.54 -12.85
CA GLY A 221 14.02 10.52 -14.09
C GLY A 221 15.43 9.99 -13.86
N LYS A 222 16.42 10.71 -14.38
CA LYS A 222 17.85 10.37 -14.26
C LYS A 222 18.55 11.29 -13.26
N ARG A 223 19.65 10.81 -12.68
CA ARG A 223 20.58 11.67 -11.95
C ARG A 223 21.50 12.36 -12.93
N ASP A 224 21.84 13.61 -12.62
CA ASP A 224 22.88 14.34 -13.34
C ASP A 224 24.29 13.98 -12.81
N ALA A 225 25.31 14.60 -13.39
CA ALA A 225 26.70 14.38 -12.99
C ALA A 225 27.02 14.79 -11.54
N ALA A 226 26.19 15.63 -10.92
CA ALA A 226 26.28 16.01 -9.51
C ALA A 226 25.49 15.06 -8.59
N GLY A 227 24.83 14.03 -9.13
CA GLY A 227 24.02 13.07 -8.41
C GLY A 227 22.60 13.56 -8.11
N VAL A 228 22.18 14.71 -8.59
CA VAL A 228 20.85 15.26 -8.38
C VAL A 228 19.83 14.47 -9.20
N LEU A 229 18.80 13.93 -8.54
CA LEU A 229 17.70 13.24 -9.20
C LEU A 229 16.71 14.25 -9.80
N HIS A 230 16.56 14.20 -11.11
CA HIS A 230 15.60 15.02 -11.84
C HIS A 230 14.28 14.24 -12.06
N PRO A 231 13.14 14.94 -12.15
CA PRO A 231 11.88 14.31 -12.58
C PRO A 231 11.98 13.88 -14.05
N ASN A 232 11.16 12.90 -14.43
CA ASN A 232 11.05 12.49 -15.83
C ASN A 232 10.13 13.43 -16.64
N ALA A 233 9.99 13.18 -17.94
CA ALA A 233 9.23 14.02 -18.86
C ALA A 233 7.73 14.18 -18.51
N LYS A 234 7.17 13.31 -17.66
CA LYS A 234 5.78 13.44 -17.17
C LYS A 234 5.63 14.57 -16.15
N PHE A 235 6.73 15.02 -15.54
CA PHE A 235 6.79 16.08 -14.54
C PHE A 235 7.85 17.12 -14.93
N PRO A 236 7.62 17.88 -15.99
CA PRO A 236 8.64 18.78 -16.56
C PRO A 236 9.05 19.92 -15.63
N ASP A 237 8.18 20.30 -14.69
CA ASP A 237 8.43 21.34 -13.68
C ASP A 237 7.85 20.92 -12.33
N MET A 238 8.60 20.12 -11.57
CA MET A 238 8.20 19.63 -10.26
C MET A 238 8.00 20.77 -9.25
N LYS A 239 8.87 21.78 -9.28
CA LYS A 239 8.74 22.94 -8.38
C LYS A 239 7.47 23.74 -8.67
N GLY A 240 7.17 24.01 -9.94
CA GLY A 240 5.93 24.68 -10.33
C GLY A 240 4.66 23.86 -10.01
N LEU A 241 4.74 22.53 -10.05
CA LEU A 241 3.64 21.66 -9.60
C LEU A 241 3.42 21.78 -8.08
N VAL A 242 4.50 21.75 -7.30
CA VAL A 242 4.45 21.93 -5.85
C VAL A 242 3.85 23.28 -5.48
N ASP A 243 4.31 24.37 -6.11
CA ASP A 243 3.79 25.73 -5.88
C ASP A 243 2.31 25.85 -6.24
N TYR A 244 1.89 25.18 -7.34
CA TYR A 244 0.49 25.11 -7.74
C TYR A 244 -0.41 24.47 -6.68
N ILE A 245 0.05 23.39 -6.07
CA ILE A 245 -0.67 22.66 -5.02
C ILE A 245 -0.70 23.51 -3.74
N HIS A 246 0.42 24.11 -3.35
CA HIS A 246 0.51 24.99 -2.17
C HIS A 246 -0.39 26.22 -2.29
N ALA A 247 -0.49 26.83 -3.48
CA ALA A 247 -1.39 27.97 -3.73
C ALA A 247 -2.87 27.63 -3.49
N ARG A 248 -3.23 26.34 -3.42
CA ARG A 248 -4.57 25.83 -3.09
C ARG A 248 -4.77 25.50 -1.62
N GLY A 249 -3.78 25.81 -0.77
CA GLY A 249 -3.79 25.46 0.65
C GLY A 249 -3.66 23.95 0.90
N LEU A 250 -3.09 23.22 -0.06
CA LEU A 250 -2.78 21.80 0.02
C LEU A 250 -1.29 21.59 0.30
N LYS A 251 -0.89 20.36 0.60
CA LYS A 251 0.48 19.91 0.87
C LYS A 251 0.89 18.86 -0.15
N VAL A 252 2.17 18.72 -0.43
CA VAL A 252 2.69 17.77 -1.42
C VAL A 252 3.41 16.62 -0.75
N GLY A 253 2.99 15.39 -1.07
CA GLY A 253 3.74 14.18 -0.80
C GLY A 253 4.52 13.74 -2.04
N ILE A 254 5.66 13.09 -1.81
CA ILE A 254 6.47 12.46 -2.85
C ILE A 254 6.89 11.05 -2.41
N TYR A 255 7.30 10.23 -3.35
CA TYR A 255 7.69 8.84 -3.15
C TYR A 255 9.16 8.60 -3.50
N SER A 256 9.85 7.76 -2.72
CA SER A 256 11.16 7.21 -3.05
C SER A 256 11.37 5.84 -2.36
N SER A 257 12.59 5.28 -2.48
CA SER A 257 12.97 3.99 -1.90
C SER A 257 14.38 4.04 -1.31
N PRO A 258 14.66 3.36 -0.17
CA PRO A 258 16.03 3.16 0.33
C PRO A 258 16.88 2.25 -0.56
N GLY A 259 16.26 1.56 -1.50
CA GLY A 259 16.96 0.74 -2.48
C GLY A 259 17.47 1.54 -3.67
N PRO A 260 18.31 0.93 -4.52
CA PRO A 260 18.81 1.56 -5.75
C PRO A 260 17.69 1.86 -6.74
N VAL A 261 16.59 1.08 -6.70
CA VAL A 261 15.41 1.32 -7.54
C VAL A 261 14.14 1.20 -6.71
N THR A 262 13.09 1.86 -7.18
CA THR A 262 11.73 1.80 -6.64
C THR A 262 11.04 0.48 -6.99
N CYS A 263 9.82 0.26 -6.49
CA CYS A 263 9.05 -0.95 -6.78
C CYS A 263 8.71 -1.12 -8.26
N THR A 264 8.58 -0.04 -9.01
CA THR A 264 8.33 -0.08 -10.46
C THR A 264 9.59 0.12 -11.31
N GLY A 265 10.77 0.17 -10.68
CA GLY A 265 12.05 0.19 -11.40
C GLY A 265 12.56 1.58 -11.73
N TYR A 266 12.05 2.65 -11.10
CA TYR A 266 12.64 3.98 -11.20
C TYR A 266 13.82 4.14 -10.23
N ILE A 267 14.60 5.20 -10.37
CA ILE A 267 15.76 5.46 -9.50
C ILE A 267 15.31 5.72 -8.06
N GLY A 268 15.87 4.97 -7.11
CA GLY A 268 15.70 5.16 -5.67
C GLY A 268 16.76 6.11 -5.09
N SER A 269 16.75 6.24 -3.75
CA SER A 269 17.64 7.16 -3.03
C SER A 269 18.91 6.50 -2.49
N HIS A 270 19.18 5.24 -2.81
CA HIS A 270 20.30 4.47 -2.28
C HIS A 270 21.65 5.15 -2.48
N GLY A 271 22.31 5.57 -1.41
CA GLY A 271 23.57 6.31 -1.43
C GLY A 271 23.43 7.82 -1.72
N HIS A 272 22.21 8.31 -1.96
CA HIS A 272 21.91 9.70 -2.27
C HIS A 272 20.91 10.35 -1.29
N GLU A 273 20.68 9.74 -0.13
CA GLU A 273 19.63 10.14 0.80
C GLU A 273 19.72 11.64 1.19
N LYS A 274 20.93 12.13 1.48
CA LYS A 274 21.15 13.55 1.81
C LYS A 274 20.89 14.49 0.63
N GLN A 275 21.26 14.09 -0.58
CA GLN A 275 21.05 14.87 -1.80
C GLN A 275 19.56 14.95 -2.13
N ASP A 276 18.88 13.80 -2.06
CA ASP A 276 17.46 13.70 -2.39
C ASP A 276 16.61 14.47 -1.37
N ALA A 277 16.89 14.33 -0.06
CA ALA A 277 16.21 15.10 0.98
C ALA A 277 16.32 16.62 0.77
N LYS A 278 17.52 17.13 0.38
CA LYS A 278 17.73 18.55 0.01
C LYS A 278 16.91 18.94 -1.21
N THR A 279 16.87 18.07 -2.22
CA THR A 279 16.09 18.30 -3.45
C THR A 279 14.60 18.39 -3.14
N PHE A 280 14.07 17.45 -2.34
CA PHE A 280 12.67 17.45 -1.90
C PHE A 280 12.33 18.72 -1.08
N ALA A 281 13.23 19.11 -0.18
CA ALA A 281 13.08 20.34 0.59
C ALA A 281 13.08 21.59 -0.33
N ALA A 282 13.97 21.66 -1.31
CA ALA A 282 14.05 22.77 -2.27
C ALA A 282 12.80 22.86 -3.16
N TRP A 283 12.19 21.75 -3.53
CA TRP A 283 10.91 21.75 -4.23
C TRP A 283 9.73 22.15 -3.34
N GLY A 284 9.88 22.06 -2.00
CA GLY A 284 8.82 22.36 -1.05
C GLY A 284 7.95 21.17 -0.68
N VAL A 285 8.45 19.94 -0.80
CA VAL A 285 7.75 18.72 -0.40
C VAL A 285 7.42 18.73 1.10
N ASP A 286 6.26 18.23 1.49
CA ASP A 286 5.75 18.21 2.86
C ASP A 286 5.67 16.80 3.45
N LEU A 287 5.69 15.75 2.60
CA LEU A 287 5.65 14.35 3.02
C LEU A 287 6.50 13.49 2.08
N LEU A 288 7.27 12.56 2.64
CA LEU A 288 7.98 11.52 1.90
C LEU A 288 7.41 10.13 2.26
N LYS A 289 6.85 9.42 1.28
CA LYS A 289 6.61 7.98 1.35
C LYS A 289 7.88 7.25 0.92
N TYR A 290 8.45 6.42 1.80
CA TYR A 290 9.75 5.78 1.58
C TYR A 290 9.60 4.26 1.64
N ASP A 291 9.69 3.60 0.50
CA ASP A 291 9.21 2.24 0.28
C ASP A 291 10.36 1.23 0.18
N TRP A 292 10.24 0.10 0.89
CA TRP A 292 11.30 -0.92 1.05
C TRP A 292 11.58 -1.77 -0.19
N CYS A 293 11.19 -1.43 -1.35
CA CYS A 293 11.25 -2.19 -2.61
C CYS A 293 12.56 -2.99 -2.81
N SER A 294 13.46 -2.49 -3.66
CA SER A 294 14.72 -3.19 -3.97
C SER A 294 15.74 -3.22 -2.84
N ALA A 295 15.52 -2.47 -1.77
CA ALA A 295 16.37 -2.54 -0.57
C ALA A 295 16.40 -3.95 0.02
N SER A 296 15.30 -4.72 -0.08
CA SER A 296 15.22 -6.11 0.37
C SER A 296 16.21 -7.04 -0.33
N ASN A 297 16.69 -6.71 -1.51
CA ASN A 297 17.67 -7.50 -2.24
C ASN A 297 19.11 -7.28 -1.74
N ILE A 298 19.32 -6.25 -0.91
CA ILE A 298 20.65 -5.84 -0.42
C ILE A 298 20.75 -5.99 1.10
N TYR A 299 19.66 -5.69 1.80
CA TYR A 299 19.58 -5.62 3.26
C TYR A 299 18.50 -6.58 3.78
N GLY A 300 18.92 -7.57 4.58
CA GLY A 300 18.04 -8.67 4.98
C GLY A 300 17.72 -8.76 6.48
N THR A 301 18.26 -7.85 7.32
CA THR A 301 18.06 -7.90 8.77
C THR A 301 17.29 -6.70 9.31
N LYS A 302 16.67 -6.85 10.50
CA LYS A 302 15.99 -5.78 11.22
C LYS A 302 16.89 -4.55 11.41
N ILE A 303 18.14 -4.77 11.85
CA ILE A 303 19.11 -3.69 12.11
C ILE A 303 19.44 -2.92 10.82
N GLU A 304 19.64 -3.62 9.73
CA GLU A 304 19.93 -3.01 8.43
C GLU A 304 18.75 -2.20 7.91
N MET A 305 17.52 -2.71 8.04
CA MET A 305 16.32 -1.96 7.69
C MET A 305 16.21 -0.68 8.50
N GLN A 306 16.37 -0.76 9.82
CA GLN A 306 16.34 0.41 10.70
C GLN A 306 17.40 1.43 10.30
N ALA A 307 18.62 1.01 10.04
CA ALA A 307 19.72 1.89 9.66
C ALA A 307 19.48 2.57 8.30
N GLN A 308 18.86 1.88 7.33
CA GLN A 308 18.51 2.48 6.05
C GLN A 308 17.41 3.54 6.20
N TYR A 309 16.37 3.27 6.99
CA TYR A 309 15.34 4.27 7.28
C TYR A 309 15.91 5.45 8.08
N GLN A 310 16.82 5.18 9.04
CA GLN A 310 17.50 6.22 9.80
C GLN A 310 18.32 7.15 8.91
N LYS A 311 19.05 6.63 7.90
CA LYS A 311 19.81 7.47 6.95
C LYS A 311 18.94 8.54 6.28
N MET A 312 17.76 8.16 5.82
CA MET A 312 16.82 9.14 5.24
C MET A 312 16.22 10.03 6.32
N GLY A 313 15.92 9.48 7.51
CA GLY A 313 15.45 10.27 8.66
C GLY A 313 16.42 11.39 9.03
N ASP A 314 17.72 11.07 9.16
CA ASP A 314 18.79 12.05 9.40
C ASP A 314 18.87 13.09 8.27
N ALA A 315 18.80 12.62 7.02
CA ALA A 315 18.86 13.51 5.86
C ALA A 315 17.69 14.51 5.82
N LEU A 316 16.47 14.07 6.16
CA LEU A 316 15.29 14.92 6.26
C LEU A 316 15.40 15.92 7.42
N ALA A 317 15.95 15.51 8.57
CA ALA A 317 16.17 16.40 9.70
C ALA A 317 17.16 17.52 9.36
N GLU A 318 18.18 17.24 8.53
CA GLU A 318 19.19 18.18 8.05
C GLU A 318 18.74 19.02 6.84
N ALA A 319 17.64 18.65 6.16
CA ALA A 319 17.26 19.26 4.87
C ALA A 319 16.71 20.71 4.98
N GLY A 320 16.50 21.22 6.19
CA GLY A 320 16.04 22.59 6.43
C GLY A 320 14.53 22.82 6.24
N ARG A 321 13.76 21.76 5.93
CA ARG A 321 12.31 21.78 5.80
C ARG A 321 11.68 20.69 6.67
N ALA A 322 10.53 20.99 7.26
CA ALA A 322 9.73 20.01 7.99
C ALA A 322 8.97 19.10 6.99
N ILE A 323 9.39 17.85 6.87
CA ILE A 323 8.81 16.84 5.97
C ILE A 323 8.29 15.68 6.81
N VAL A 324 7.01 15.35 6.69
CA VAL A 324 6.42 14.16 7.32
C VAL A 324 7.04 12.92 6.67
N TYR A 325 7.54 12.00 7.48
CA TYR A 325 8.23 10.80 7.01
C TYR A 325 7.36 9.58 7.19
N SER A 326 6.97 8.95 6.08
CA SER A 326 6.12 7.76 6.02
C SER A 326 6.95 6.54 5.62
N LEU A 327 7.01 5.54 6.52
CA LEU A 327 7.78 4.31 6.32
C LEU A 327 6.89 3.25 5.68
N CYS A 328 7.20 2.87 4.44
CA CYS A 328 6.47 1.83 3.72
C CYS A 328 7.33 0.55 3.66
N GLN A 329 7.29 -0.23 4.75
CA GLN A 329 8.08 -1.47 4.91
C GLN A 329 7.19 -2.68 5.25
N TYR A 330 5.91 -2.59 4.93
CA TYR A 330 4.94 -3.70 4.94
C TYR A 330 4.70 -4.36 6.30
N GLY A 331 4.91 -3.66 7.42
CA GLY A 331 4.77 -4.21 8.78
C GLY A 331 5.93 -5.08 9.24
N LEU A 332 7.00 -5.17 8.47
CA LEU A 332 8.13 -6.04 8.78
C LEU A 332 8.86 -5.64 10.08
N TYR A 333 9.32 -6.66 10.81
CA TYR A 333 10.17 -6.51 12.00
C TYR A 333 9.56 -5.67 13.12
N ASP A 334 8.22 -5.73 13.31
CA ASP A 334 7.55 -5.00 14.39
C ASP A 334 7.88 -3.50 14.35
N VAL A 335 7.57 -2.87 13.23
CA VAL A 335 7.92 -1.49 12.90
C VAL A 335 7.42 -0.48 13.94
N GLY A 336 6.27 -0.70 14.55
CA GLY A 336 5.73 0.16 15.61
C GLY A 336 6.74 0.38 16.75
N SER A 337 7.52 -0.64 17.09
CA SER A 337 8.51 -0.56 18.16
C SER A 337 9.75 0.31 17.85
N TRP A 338 9.97 0.66 16.58
CA TRP A 338 11.18 1.38 16.17
C TRP A 338 10.95 2.51 15.16
N GLY A 339 9.82 2.53 14.44
CA GLY A 339 9.59 3.44 13.32
C GLY A 339 9.74 4.91 13.70
N ASN A 340 9.24 5.31 14.87
CA ASN A 340 9.41 6.69 15.35
C ASN A 340 10.88 7.02 15.69
N ARG A 341 11.66 6.03 16.15
CA ARG A 341 13.09 6.24 16.51
C ARG A 341 13.95 6.57 15.30
N VAL A 342 13.61 6.12 14.12
CA VAL A 342 14.31 6.45 12.87
C VAL A 342 13.73 7.70 12.19
N GLY A 343 12.86 8.43 12.89
CA GLY A 343 12.25 9.67 12.42
C GLY A 343 10.91 9.50 11.71
N GLY A 344 10.34 8.29 11.65
CA GLY A 344 9.02 8.03 11.05
C GLY A 344 7.87 8.66 11.84
N HIS A 345 6.94 9.29 11.13
CA HIS A 345 5.70 9.85 11.71
C HIS A 345 4.50 8.95 11.46
N LEU A 346 4.59 8.08 10.48
CA LEU A 346 3.65 7.01 10.19
C LEU A 346 4.39 5.83 9.55
N TRP A 347 3.85 4.63 9.69
CA TRP A 347 4.43 3.41 9.15
C TRP A 347 3.38 2.39 8.78
N ARG A 348 3.57 1.74 7.65
CA ARG A 348 2.70 0.65 7.18
C ARG A 348 2.72 -0.51 8.17
N THR A 349 1.55 -1.03 8.49
CA THR A 349 1.39 -2.18 9.41
C THR A 349 1.30 -3.52 8.69
N SER A 350 1.15 -3.51 7.38
CA SER A 350 1.02 -4.72 6.53
C SER A 350 1.40 -4.44 5.08
N GLY A 351 1.30 -5.46 4.22
CA GLY A 351 1.37 -5.35 2.76
C GLY A 351 0.31 -4.41 2.15
N ASP A 352 0.30 -4.29 0.84
CA ASP A 352 -0.60 -3.38 0.13
C ASP A 352 -2.07 -3.82 0.21
N SER A 353 -2.98 -2.84 0.21
CA SER A 353 -4.40 -3.08 0.02
C SER A 353 -4.67 -3.59 -1.38
N ILE A 354 -5.42 -4.69 -1.48
CA ILE A 354 -5.75 -5.32 -2.74
C ILE A 354 -7.16 -4.89 -3.15
N GLU A 355 -7.29 -4.39 -4.37
CA GLU A 355 -8.58 -4.03 -4.96
C GLU A 355 -9.54 -5.23 -4.91
N GLY A 356 -10.75 -5.02 -4.39
CA GLY A 356 -11.79 -6.05 -4.31
C GLY A 356 -11.72 -6.99 -3.11
N ASP A 357 -10.70 -6.90 -2.25
CA ASP A 357 -10.60 -7.73 -1.04
C ASP A 357 -10.35 -6.90 0.22
N LEU A 358 -11.42 -6.35 0.78
CA LEU A 358 -11.39 -5.62 2.04
C LEU A 358 -10.89 -6.49 3.20
N TRP A 359 -11.32 -7.75 3.26
CA TRP A 359 -11.07 -8.60 4.43
C TRP A 359 -9.64 -9.09 4.50
N TYR A 360 -9.02 -9.40 3.38
CA TYR A 360 -7.59 -9.67 3.34
C TYR A 360 -6.78 -8.49 3.90
N ALA A 361 -7.14 -7.29 3.48
CA ALA A 361 -6.52 -6.08 3.97
C ALA A 361 -6.74 -5.87 5.47
N VAL A 362 -7.97 -6.12 5.96
CA VAL A 362 -8.36 -5.91 7.36
C VAL A 362 -7.75 -6.96 8.29
N ASP A 363 -7.80 -8.23 7.94
CA ASP A 363 -7.32 -9.33 8.80
C ASP A 363 -5.82 -9.21 9.09
N LEU A 364 -5.03 -8.77 8.12
CA LEU A 364 -3.59 -8.55 8.30
C LEU A 364 -3.25 -7.30 9.14
N ARG A 365 -4.15 -6.32 9.23
CA ARG A 365 -3.83 -4.97 9.74
C ARG A 365 -4.31 -4.68 11.13
N PHE A 366 -5.46 -5.23 11.50
CA PHE A 366 -6.15 -4.85 12.73
C PHE A 366 -6.19 -5.94 13.80
N ASP A 367 -5.84 -7.17 13.49
CA ASP A 367 -5.79 -8.26 14.48
C ASP A 367 -4.53 -8.22 15.35
N TYR A 368 -3.64 -7.23 15.14
CA TYR A 368 -2.41 -7.10 15.90
C TYR A 368 -2.59 -6.12 17.07
N ASP A 369 -2.95 -6.64 18.26
CA ASP A 369 -3.12 -5.84 19.48
C ASP A 369 -1.87 -5.02 19.87
N GLY A 370 -0.68 -5.44 19.42
CA GLY A 370 0.59 -4.74 19.65
C GLY A 370 0.69 -3.37 19.00
N ASN A 371 0.07 -3.17 17.83
CA ASN A 371 0.17 -1.92 17.07
C ASN A 371 -0.41 -0.73 17.82
N ALA A 372 -1.52 -0.92 18.56
CA ALA A 372 -2.16 0.16 19.33
C ALA A 372 -1.25 0.77 20.41
N ALA A 373 -0.28 0.03 20.91
CA ALA A 373 0.65 0.51 21.94
C ALA A 373 1.66 1.54 21.40
N HIS A 374 1.84 1.61 20.08
CA HIS A 374 2.82 2.47 19.41
C HIS A 374 2.17 3.67 18.71
N ALA A 375 0.83 3.71 18.61
CA ALA A 375 0.11 4.80 17.99
C ALA A 375 -0.04 6.01 18.91
N GLY A 376 0.06 7.21 18.36
CA GLY A 376 -0.13 8.48 19.05
C GLY A 376 0.23 9.67 18.18
N PRO A 377 0.13 10.91 18.69
CA PRO A 377 0.53 12.08 17.95
C PRO A 377 1.95 11.98 17.40
N SER A 378 2.11 12.22 16.10
CA SER A 378 3.37 12.07 15.36
C SER A 378 3.91 10.63 15.25
N ALA A 379 3.05 9.62 15.51
CA ALA A 379 3.40 8.20 15.48
C ALA A 379 2.16 7.38 15.10
N TRP A 380 1.90 7.22 13.78
CA TRP A 380 0.65 6.64 13.30
C TRP A 380 0.84 5.28 12.63
N ASN A 381 0.03 4.32 13.03
CA ASN A 381 -0.12 3.07 12.31
C ASN A 381 -0.86 3.32 11.00
N ASP A 382 -0.19 3.09 9.89
CA ASP A 382 -0.73 3.29 8.54
C ASP A 382 -1.27 1.97 7.99
N ALA A 383 -2.58 1.88 7.89
CA ALA A 383 -3.27 0.72 7.35
C ALA A 383 -3.37 0.74 5.81
N ASP A 384 -2.59 1.59 5.15
CA ASP A 384 -2.54 1.82 3.72
C ASP A 384 -3.66 2.72 3.16
N MET A 385 -3.59 2.98 1.86
CA MET A 385 -4.57 3.78 1.13
C MET A 385 -5.95 3.15 1.14
N MET A 386 -6.96 4.00 1.09
CA MET A 386 -8.34 3.57 1.05
C MET A 386 -8.78 3.09 -0.33
N LEU A 387 -9.54 1.99 -0.36
CA LEU A 387 -10.14 1.43 -1.59
C LEU A 387 -11.51 2.06 -1.92
N ILE A 388 -11.91 3.12 -1.23
CA ILE A 388 -13.22 3.76 -1.39
C ILE A 388 -13.31 4.45 -2.75
N GLY A 389 -14.35 4.10 -3.52
CA GLY A 389 -14.55 4.62 -4.88
C GLY A 389 -13.66 3.95 -5.93
N ILE A 390 -13.08 2.81 -5.59
CA ILE A 390 -12.39 1.89 -6.49
C ILE A 390 -13.27 0.66 -6.67
N ASP A 391 -13.29 0.06 -7.86
CA ASP A 391 -14.15 -1.07 -8.18
C ASP A 391 -13.90 -2.29 -7.27
N GLY A 392 -14.95 -3.07 -7.03
CA GLY A 392 -14.90 -4.37 -6.34
C GLY A 392 -15.46 -4.39 -4.92
N LEU A 393 -15.77 -3.23 -4.30
CA LEU A 393 -16.39 -3.16 -2.98
C LEU A 393 -17.81 -2.60 -3.03
N THR A 394 -18.68 -3.09 -2.14
CA THR A 394 -20.05 -2.60 -1.96
C THR A 394 -20.09 -1.30 -1.13
N PRO A 395 -21.18 -0.51 -1.16
CA PRO A 395 -21.32 0.66 -0.30
C PRO A 395 -21.21 0.37 1.20
N GLU A 396 -21.66 -0.81 1.66
CA GLU A 396 -21.52 -1.22 3.05
C GLU A 396 -20.05 -1.51 3.40
N GLU A 397 -19.31 -2.15 2.51
CA GLU A 397 -17.87 -2.39 2.66
C GLU A 397 -17.08 -1.09 2.66
N TYR A 398 -17.45 -0.08 1.85
CA TYR A 398 -16.86 1.25 1.94
C TYR A 398 -17.06 1.89 3.31
N ARG A 399 -18.27 1.78 3.89
CA ARG A 399 -18.56 2.29 5.23
C ARG A 399 -17.74 1.57 6.30
N THR A 400 -17.65 0.25 6.20
CA THR A 400 -16.85 -0.59 7.08
C THR A 400 -15.38 -0.24 6.99
N HIS A 401 -14.85 -0.10 5.77
CA HIS A 401 -13.48 0.30 5.52
C HIS A 401 -13.15 1.65 6.18
N TYR A 402 -13.99 2.67 5.95
CA TYR A 402 -13.79 3.98 6.58
C TYR A 402 -13.88 3.93 8.10
N THR A 403 -14.85 3.17 8.63
CA THR A 403 -15.02 3.01 10.10
C THR A 403 -13.79 2.35 10.74
N LEU A 404 -13.20 1.33 10.10
CA LEU A 404 -12.00 0.66 10.60
C LEU A 404 -10.80 1.60 10.65
N TRP A 405 -10.51 2.36 9.57
CA TRP A 405 -9.43 3.33 9.55
C TRP A 405 -9.65 4.41 10.62
N THR A 406 -10.86 4.92 10.74
CA THR A 406 -11.25 5.89 11.77
C THR A 406 -11.01 5.37 13.18
N MET A 407 -11.41 4.14 13.48
CA MET A 407 -11.16 3.52 14.79
C MET A 407 -9.67 3.29 15.03
N ALA A 408 -8.92 2.93 14.01
CA ALA A 408 -7.48 2.72 14.08
C ALA A 408 -6.66 4.03 14.24
N ALA A 409 -7.26 5.21 14.08
CA ALA A 409 -6.54 6.48 13.91
C ALA A 409 -5.47 6.38 12.82
N SER A 410 -5.82 5.71 11.71
CA SER A 410 -4.93 5.49 10.58
C SER A 410 -5.01 6.66 9.60
N PRO A 411 -3.92 7.02 8.91
CA PRO A 411 -3.98 8.02 7.85
C PRO A 411 -5.12 7.72 6.85
N ILE A 412 -5.95 8.73 6.56
CA ILE A 412 -7.05 8.61 5.60
C ILE A 412 -6.56 9.14 4.24
N ILE A 413 -6.00 8.25 3.45
CA ILE A 413 -5.46 8.57 2.13
C ILE A 413 -6.34 7.93 1.05
N LEU A 414 -7.05 8.77 0.27
CA LEU A 414 -7.86 8.33 -0.85
C LEU A 414 -6.98 7.87 -2.01
N GLY A 415 -7.40 6.81 -2.72
CA GLY A 415 -6.69 6.28 -3.89
C GLY A 415 -7.49 6.35 -5.19
N ASN A 416 -8.75 6.82 -5.15
CA ASN A 416 -9.66 6.84 -6.30
C ASN A 416 -9.45 8.07 -7.22
N ASP A 417 -10.03 8.00 -8.40
CA ASP A 417 -10.11 9.15 -9.31
C ASP A 417 -11.18 10.15 -8.83
N LEU A 418 -10.73 11.25 -8.25
CA LEU A 418 -11.64 12.28 -7.71
C LEU A 418 -12.47 12.98 -8.78
N ARG A 419 -12.14 12.86 -10.08
CA ARG A 419 -12.91 13.43 -11.19
C ARG A 419 -14.21 12.67 -11.41
N THR A 420 -14.22 11.37 -11.12
CA THR A 420 -15.36 10.46 -11.31
C THR A 420 -16.08 10.10 -10.01
N MET A 421 -15.68 10.74 -8.89
CA MET A 421 -16.26 10.48 -7.57
C MET A 421 -17.77 10.78 -7.56
N THR A 422 -18.57 9.77 -7.20
CA THR A 422 -20.04 9.90 -7.12
C THR A 422 -20.45 10.74 -5.91
N PRO A 423 -21.68 11.33 -5.90
CA PRO A 423 -22.20 12.03 -4.73
C PRO A 423 -22.23 11.18 -3.46
N ALA A 424 -22.52 9.87 -3.58
CA ALA A 424 -22.55 8.94 -2.45
C ALA A 424 -21.15 8.75 -1.84
N ILE A 425 -20.12 8.53 -2.68
CA ILE A 425 -18.74 8.43 -2.23
C ILE A 425 -18.29 9.75 -1.58
N LYS A 426 -18.60 10.90 -2.22
CA LYS A 426 -18.30 12.21 -1.65
C LYS A 426 -18.93 12.38 -0.27
N ALA A 427 -20.20 12.06 -0.10
CA ALA A 427 -20.90 12.18 1.19
C ALA A 427 -20.27 11.30 2.26
N LEU A 428 -19.83 10.08 1.89
CA LEU A 428 -19.16 9.17 2.80
C LEU A 428 -17.80 9.72 3.27
N VAL A 429 -16.91 10.09 2.34
CA VAL A 429 -15.55 10.53 2.68
C VAL A 429 -15.50 11.95 3.25
N ALA A 430 -16.54 12.77 3.08
CA ALA A 430 -16.64 14.13 3.64
C ALA A 430 -17.41 14.18 4.97
N ASN A 431 -17.79 13.04 5.57
CA ASN A 431 -18.53 13.01 6.83
C ASN A 431 -17.67 13.54 7.99
N ARG A 432 -17.94 14.78 8.39
CA ARG A 432 -17.13 15.49 9.41
C ARG A 432 -17.21 14.84 10.79
N GLU A 433 -18.33 14.19 11.13
CA GLU A 433 -18.47 13.52 12.43
C GLU A 433 -17.59 12.27 12.53
N VAL A 434 -17.49 11.52 11.43
CA VAL A 434 -16.59 10.37 11.33
C VAL A 434 -15.12 10.82 11.29
N ILE A 435 -14.82 11.84 10.48
CA ILE A 435 -13.48 12.44 10.42
C ILE A 435 -13.04 12.92 11.81
N ALA A 436 -13.92 13.54 12.58
CA ALA A 436 -13.58 14.03 13.93
C ALA A 436 -13.18 12.91 14.91
N VAL A 437 -13.66 11.69 14.71
CA VAL A 437 -13.21 10.53 15.50
C VAL A 437 -11.81 10.08 15.09
N ASP A 438 -11.50 10.11 13.80
CA ASP A 438 -10.15 9.80 13.31
C ASP A 438 -9.13 10.85 13.77
N GLN A 439 -9.48 12.09 13.57
CA GLN A 439 -8.63 13.28 13.84
C GLN A 439 -8.64 13.73 15.30
N ASP A 440 -9.13 12.89 16.22
CA ASP A 440 -9.20 13.25 17.63
C ASP A 440 -7.80 13.48 18.22
N PRO A 441 -7.56 14.64 18.89
CA PRO A 441 -6.22 15.03 19.36
C PRO A 441 -5.65 14.15 20.47
N LEU A 442 -6.44 13.27 21.10
CA LEU A 442 -5.93 12.28 22.05
C LEU A 442 -5.02 11.27 21.34
N GLY A 443 -5.22 11.05 20.03
CA GLY A 443 -4.41 10.18 19.20
C GLY A 443 -4.44 8.68 19.56
N VAL A 444 -5.48 8.24 20.26
CA VAL A 444 -5.60 6.86 20.72
C VAL A 444 -6.18 5.99 19.62
N GLN A 445 -5.54 4.87 19.34
CA GLN A 445 -6.11 3.84 18.49
C GLN A 445 -7.22 3.09 19.23
N GLY A 446 -8.33 2.79 18.54
CA GLY A 446 -9.41 1.97 19.06
C GLY A 446 -8.99 0.52 19.28
N ARG A 447 -9.73 -0.16 20.15
CA ARG A 447 -9.48 -1.57 20.48
C ARG A 447 -10.75 -2.39 20.35
N ARG A 448 -10.60 -3.63 19.90
CA ARG A 448 -11.68 -4.63 19.95
C ARG A 448 -11.90 -5.06 21.41
N VAL A 449 -13.11 -4.84 21.89
CA VAL A 449 -13.51 -5.19 23.27
C VAL A 449 -14.36 -6.44 23.35
N SER A 450 -14.99 -6.84 22.22
CA SER A 450 -15.78 -8.06 22.13
C SER A 450 -15.74 -8.62 20.70
N GLN A 451 -15.75 -9.95 20.61
CA GLN A 451 -15.92 -10.68 19.36
C GLN A 451 -16.79 -11.91 19.61
N THR A 452 -17.81 -12.10 18.76
CA THR A 452 -18.66 -13.28 18.76
C THR A 452 -18.83 -13.77 17.32
N GLY A 453 -18.16 -14.86 17.00
CA GLY A 453 -18.08 -15.33 15.62
C GLY A 453 -17.47 -14.28 14.69
N LYS A 454 -18.26 -13.80 13.74
CA LYS A 454 -17.87 -12.77 12.77
C LYS A 454 -18.34 -11.34 13.15
N THR A 455 -18.88 -11.14 14.35
CA THR A 455 -19.28 -9.81 14.82
C THR A 455 -18.33 -9.28 15.88
N GLU A 456 -18.01 -7.97 15.80
CA GLU A 456 -17.03 -7.33 16.68
C GLU A 456 -17.55 -6.01 17.23
N ILE A 457 -17.20 -5.70 18.48
CA ILE A 457 -17.42 -4.39 19.11
C ILE A 457 -16.05 -3.78 19.42
N TRP A 458 -15.86 -2.55 18.97
CA TRP A 458 -14.65 -1.77 19.19
C TRP A 458 -14.96 -0.49 19.95
N THR A 459 -14.00 -0.03 20.75
CA THR A 459 -14.10 1.26 21.45
C THR A 459 -12.86 2.11 21.25
N LYS A 460 -13.05 3.44 21.22
CA LYS A 460 -11.97 4.43 21.14
C LYS A 460 -12.32 5.61 22.04
N ARG A 461 -11.45 5.90 23.00
CA ARG A 461 -11.61 7.10 23.85
C ARG A 461 -11.30 8.36 23.06
N LEU A 462 -12.04 9.43 23.29
CA LEU A 462 -11.86 10.72 22.64
C LEU A 462 -11.47 11.80 23.66
N ALA A 463 -10.84 12.86 23.20
CA ALA A 463 -10.27 13.93 24.02
C ALA A 463 -11.31 14.67 24.87
N ASP A 464 -12.56 14.78 24.39
CA ASP A 464 -13.66 15.43 25.12
C ASP A 464 -14.32 14.53 26.19
N GLY A 465 -13.75 13.34 26.43
CA GLY A 465 -14.27 12.36 27.39
C GLY A 465 -15.39 11.47 26.83
N SER A 466 -15.86 11.71 25.61
CA SER A 466 -16.76 10.79 24.91
C SER A 466 -16.02 9.53 24.42
N THR A 467 -16.77 8.53 23.99
CA THR A 467 -16.22 7.28 23.46
C THR A 467 -16.87 6.96 22.12
N ALA A 468 -16.05 6.74 21.09
CA ALA A 468 -16.52 6.14 19.86
C ALA A 468 -16.67 4.63 20.05
N VAL A 469 -17.78 4.08 19.56
CA VAL A 469 -18.11 2.65 19.62
C VAL A 469 -18.48 2.18 18.22
N ALA A 470 -17.72 1.23 17.68
CA ALA A 470 -18.00 0.65 16.38
C ALA A 470 -18.49 -0.79 16.52
N LEU A 471 -19.51 -1.12 15.75
CA LEU A 471 -20.03 -2.48 15.63
C LEU A 471 -19.77 -2.94 14.20
N PHE A 472 -19.06 -4.06 14.04
CA PHE A 472 -18.71 -4.63 12.74
C PHE A 472 -19.35 -5.99 12.56
N ASN A 473 -20.02 -6.21 11.45
CA ASN A 473 -20.46 -7.52 11.00
C ASN A 473 -19.59 -7.97 9.82
N ARG A 474 -18.63 -8.86 10.08
CA ARG A 474 -17.78 -9.47 9.06
C ARG A 474 -18.40 -10.71 8.40
N GLY A 475 -19.63 -11.06 8.78
CA GLY A 475 -20.33 -12.24 8.28
C GLY A 475 -20.99 -11.99 6.92
N ASP A 476 -21.27 -13.09 6.21
CA ASP A 476 -21.90 -13.09 4.88
C ASP A 476 -23.42 -12.92 4.92
N ALA A 477 -24.01 -12.78 6.10
CA ALA A 477 -25.42 -12.49 6.33
C ALA A 477 -25.58 -11.32 7.29
N ALA A 478 -26.77 -10.70 7.31
CA ALA A 478 -27.11 -9.69 8.32
C ALA A 478 -27.09 -10.31 9.72
N ALA A 479 -26.68 -9.52 10.71
CA ALA A 479 -26.61 -9.94 12.11
C ALA A 479 -27.19 -8.87 13.03
N THR A 480 -28.04 -9.26 13.98
CA THR A 480 -28.46 -8.39 15.07
C THR A 480 -27.32 -8.28 16.08
N MET A 481 -26.82 -7.06 16.29
CA MET A 481 -25.75 -6.78 17.24
C MET A 481 -26.26 -5.91 18.37
N THR A 482 -25.83 -6.22 19.58
CA THR A 482 -26.19 -5.48 20.80
C THR A 482 -24.93 -5.02 21.51
N VAL A 483 -24.81 -3.71 21.76
CA VAL A 483 -23.84 -3.16 22.70
C VAL A 483 -24.53 -2.85 24.01
N ARG A 484 -24.03 -3.44 25.09
CA ARG A 484 -24.41 -3.05 26.47
C ARG A 484 -23.39 -2.03 26.93
N TRP A 485 -23.86 -0.86 27.30
CA TRP A 485 -22.96 0.27 27.60
C TRP A 485 -22.03 0.00 28.78
N GLN A 486 -22.47 -0.77 29.77
CA GLN A 486 -21.60 -1.20 30.88
C GLN A 486 -20.37 -2.00 30.38
N ASP A 487 -20.55 -2.84 29.35
CA ASP A 487 -19.49 -3.73 28.84
C ASP A 487 -18.38 -2.93 28.10
N VAL A 488 -18.71 -1.70 27.68
CA VAL A 488 -17.78 -0.76 27.06
C VAL A 488 -17.38 0.40 27.98
N GLY A 489 -17.60 0.26 29.29
CA GLY A 489 -17.21 1.23 30.31
C GLY A 489 -18.06 2.51 30.36
N LEU A 490 -19.30 2.46 29.84
CA LEU A 490 -20.24 3.57 29.73
C LEU A 490 -21.62 3.18 30.29
N PRO A 491 -21.78 2.92 31.59
CA PRO A 491 -23.01 2.27 32.12
C PRO A 491 -24.31 3.05 31.85
N GLN A 492 -24.24 4.36 31.67
CA GLN A 492 -25.42 5.20 31.37
C GLN A 492 -25.00 6.42 30.52
N PRO A 493 -24.84 6.28 29.19
CA PRO A 493 -24.54 7.42 28.35
C PRO A 493 -25.72 8.40 28.33
N LYS A 494 -25.42 9.70 28.50
CA LYS A 494 -26.44 10.76 28.46
C LYS A 494 -26.93 11.02 27.04
N ARG A 495 -26.11 10.74 26.07
CA ARG A 495 -26.40 10.89 24.63
C ARG A 495 -25.64 9.82 23.84
N VAL A 496 -26.28 9.26 22.83
CA VAL A 496 -25.67 8.36 21.83
C VAL A 496 -26.02 8.88 20.45
N ARG A 497 -25.03 9.02 19.59
CA ARG A 497 -25.21 9.51 18.22
C ARG A 497 -24.66 8.52 17.21
N ASP A 498 -25.46 8.18 16.22
CA ASP A 498 -25.03 7.43 15.04
C ASP A 498 -24.37 8.41 14.07
N LEU A 499 -23.06 8.29 13.86
CA LEU A 499 -22.26 9.24 13.08
C LEU A 499 -22.47 9.05 11.58
N TRP A 500 -22.88 7.87 11.13
CA TRP A 500 -23.20 7.65 9.73
C TRP A 500 -24.57 8.20 9.34
N ARG A 501 -25.55 8.06 10.22
CA ARG A 501 -26.89 8.61 10.03
C ARG A 501 -27.02 10.09 10.39
N GLY A 502 -26.05 10.62 11.16
CA GLY A 502 -26.12 11.97 11.70
C GLY A 502 -27.31 12.18 12.64
N ALA A 503 -27.71 11.14 13.40
CA ALA A 503 -28.91 11.15 14.22
C ALA A 503 -28.61 10.67 15.65
N ASP A 504 -29.30 11.29 16.63
CA ASP A 504 -29.26 10.82 18.00
C ASP A 504 -30.15 9.58 18.16
N LEU A 505 -29.68 8.65 18.96
CA LEU A 505 -30.35 7.38 19.25
C LEU A 505 -31.00 7.44 20.66
N PRO A 506 -32.04 6.62 20.90
CA PRO A 506 -32.56 6.45 22.26
C PRO A 506 -31.48 6.02 23.24
N THR A 507 -31.46 6.63 24.41
CA THR A 507 -30.58 6.24 25.52
C THR A 507 -31.20 5.13 26.33
N GLY A 508 -30.38 4.23 26.89
CA GLY A 508 -30.84 3.09 27.70
C GLY A 508 -29.63 2.29 28.19
N ALA A 509 -29.85 1.12 28.75
CA ALA A 509 -28.78 0.22 29.21
C ALA A 509 -28.01 -0.44 28.06
N ALA A 510 -28.62 -0.54 26.88
CA ALA A 510 -28.07 -1.16 25.70
C ALA A 510 -28.64 -0.52 24.41
N TYR A 511 -27.96 -0.73 23.31
CA TYR A 511 -28.45 -0.44 21.96
C TYR A 511 -28.33 -1.70 21.10
N SER A 512 -29.40 -2.04 20.39
CA SER A 512 -29.47 -3.20 19.52
C SER A 512 -29.95 -2.79 18.13
N THR A 513 -29.34 -3.36 17.09
CA THR A 513 -29.69 -3.07 15.70
C THR A 513 -29.22 -4.17 14.77
N ASP A 514 -29.88 -4.30 13.63
CA ASP A 514 -29.43 -5.17 12.55
C ASP A 514 -28.35 -4.46 11.71
N ILE A 515 -27.25 -5.18 11.51
CA ILE A 515 -26.15 -4.73 10.65
C ILE A 515 -26.07 -5.66 9.45
N PRO A 516 -26.15 -5.12 8.22
CA PRO A 516 -26.08 -5.93 7.01
C PRO A 516 -24.76 -6.72 6.93
N ARG A 517 -24.69 -7.69 6.02
CA ARG A 517 -23.43 -8.38 5.70
C ARG A 517 -22.33 -7.36 5.42
N HIS A 518 -21.14 -7.61 5.93
CA HIS A 518 -19.95 -6.76 5.77
C HIS A 518 -20.16 -5.30 6.22
N GLY A 519 -21.20 -5.02 6.98
CA GLY A 519 -21.58 -3.68 7.41
C GLY A 519 -20.93 -3.24 8.70
N ALA A 520 -20.98 -1.92 8.96
CA ALA A 520 -20.54 -1.31 10.20
C ALA A 520 -21.44 -0.15 10.62
N ILE A 521 -21.51 0.06 11.95
CA ILE A 521 -22.10 1.25 12.58
C ILE A 521 -21.01 1.92 13.42
N LEU A 522 -20.97 3.24 13.39
CA LEU A 522 -20.10 4.04 14.23
C LEU A 522 -20.95 4.97 15.11
N LEU A 523 -20.87 4.75 16.41
CA LEU A 523 -21.58 5.52 17.43
C LEU A 523 -20.59 6.40 18.19
N ARG A 524 -21.07 7.55 18.69
CA ARG A 524 -20.39 8.34 19.70
C ARG A 524 -21.28 8.45 20.93
N ALA A 525 -20.78 7.98 22.06
CA ALA A 525 -21.49 7.94 23.33
C ALA A 525 -20.87 8.96 24.30
N TYR A 526 -21.71 9.81 24.89
CA TYR A 526 -21.32 10.89 25.78
C TYR A 526 -21.72 10.53 27.21
N ARG A 527 -20.83 10.84 28.16
CA ARG A 527 -21.04 10.61 29.60
C ARG A 527 -21.97 11.64 30.24
#